data_46c70fc63f6870ce2b59c2523affb2e0
#
_entry.id   46c70fc63f6870ce2b59c2523affb2e0
#
_cell.length_a   1.000
_cell.length_b   1.000
_cell.length_c   1.000
_cell.angle_alpha   90.00
_cell.angle_beta   90.00
_cell.angle_gamma   90.00
#
_symmetry.space_group_name_H-M   'P 1'
#
loop_
_entity.id
_entity.type
_entity.pdbx_description
1 polymer ?
#
loop_
_entity_poly.entity_id
_entity_poly.type
_entity_poly.pdbx_seq_one_letter_code
_entity_poly.pdbx_strand_id
1 'polypeptide(L)'
;MAAQRNALILGAGIMGLCTAWALARAGWQVRVIEQAPIPNPRGASVDQHRLIRHAYGAQAGYMRMVDPAYAAWDMIWAGLGTRHYVETGVLALANHHGGWLAESRAALRADGHSCADLAPDQITARFPMLSDTGIAAAFTLPRGGALLAERIVAGLAAHLAAQGVVFEAAEVSAALPDRAALRLTNGAERSADLLVLAAGPWGPRLLGTGLTGRVVPSRQILVRLEAPAGFRAAWEAAPMLLDLAEDGGFYAVPPVAGTALKIGDHRFSRQGDAGADPREATPSEIEEILALARPRLINAE
;
A
#
# COMPACT_ATOMS: atom_id res chain seq x y z
N MET A 1 -16.93 -38.06 8.65
CA MET A 1 -16.02 -37.00 8.18
C MET A 1 -16.71 -35.69 8.47
N ALA A 2 -16.03 -34.70 9.09
CA ALA A 2 -16.61 -33.37 9.27
C ALA A 2 -16.88 -32.77 7.87
N ALA A 3 -18.04 -32.11 7.69
CA ALA A 3 -18.36 -31.43 6.44
C ALA A 3 -17.26 -30.41 6.13
N GLN A 4 -16.75 -30.43 4.89
CA GLN A 4 -15.71 -29.51 4.45
C GLN A 4 -16.30 -28.10 4.40
N ARG A 5 -15.76 -27.18 5.21
CA ARG A 5 -16.21 -25.79 5.27
C ARG A 5 -15.82 -25.04 4.01
N ASN A 6 -16.70 -24.18 3.53
CA ASN A 6 -16.45 -23.35 2.35
C ASN A 6 -16.53 -21.86 2.65
N ALA A 7 -15.72 -21.06 1.96
CA ALA A 7 -15.66 -19.62 2.10
C ALA A 7 -15.80 -18.93 0.76
N LEU A 8 -16.58 -17.85 0.76
CA LEU A 8 -16.80 -16.98 -0.38
C LEU A 8 -16.16 -15.63 -0.08
N ILE A 9 -15.25 -15.18 -0.94
CA ILE A 9 -14.53 -13.92 -0.78
C ILE A 9 -14.87 -13.02 -1.95
N LEU A 10 -15.31 -11.80 -1.66
CA LEU A 10 -15.54 -10.76 -2.65
C LEU A 10 -14.32 -9.85 -2.74
N GLY A 11 -13.67 -9.85 -3.88
CA GLY A 11 -12.51 -9.03 -4.22
C GLY A 11 -11.17 -9.79 -4.15
N ALA A 12 -10.40 -9.72 -5.24
CA ALA A 12 -9.06 -10.27 -5.37
C ALA A 12 -7.94 -9.22 -5.21
N GLY A 13 -8.20 -8.18 -4.42
CA GLY A 13 -7.17 -7.28 -3.91
C GLY A 13 -6.35 -7.96 -2.81
N ILE A 14 -5.31 -7.28 -2.31
CA ILE A 14 -4.40 -7.85 -1.32
C ILE A 14 -5.13 -8.41 -0.09
N MET A 15 -6.17 -7.74 0.40
CA MET A 15 -6.93 -8.19 1.57
C MET A 15 -7.67 -9.51 1.28
N GLY A 16 -8.33 -9.61 0.12
CA GLY A 16 -9.04 -10.84 -0.28
C GLY A 16 -8.08 -12.00 -0.53
N LEU A 17 -6.97 -11.76 -1.22
CA LEU A 17 -5.97 -12.80 -1.51
C LEU A 17 -5.25 -13.29 -0.25
N CYS A 18 -4.86 -12.41 0.67
CA CYS A 18 -4.27 -12.83 1.94
C CYS A 18 -5.28 -13.61 2.81
N THR A 19 -6.56 -13.21 2.79
CA THR A 19 -7.62 -13.96 3.47
C THR A 19 -7.83 -15.35 2.82
N ALA A 20 -7.86 -15.40 1.49
CA ALA A 20 -7.95 -16.67 0.75
C ALA A 20 -6.77 -17.60 1.09
N TRP A 21 -5.56 -17.05 1.14
CA TRP A 21 -4.35 -17.78 1.52
C TRP A 21 -4.44 -18.36 2.93
N ALA A 22 -4.88 -17.56 3.91
CA ALA A 22 -5.04 -18.01 5.28
C ALA A 22 -6.11 -19.10 5.42
N LEU A 23 -7.28 -18.93 4.77
CA LEU A 23 -8.38 -19.89 4.82
C LEU A 23 -8.04 -21.20 4.10
N ALA A 24 -7.41 -21.14 2.93
CA ALA A 24 -6.96 -22.35 2.22
C ALA A 24 -5.98 -23.16 3.07
N ARG A 25 -5.00 -22.51 3.71
CA ARG A 25 -4.07 -23.16 4.65
C ARG A 25 -4.77 -23.76 5.88
N ALA A 26 -5.89 -23.18 6.29
CA ALA A 26 -6.75 -23.72 7.37
C ALA A 26 -7.70 -24.82 6.89
N GLY A 27 -7.57 -25.30 5.65
CA GLY A 27 -8.34 -26.42 5.11
C GLY A 27 -9.74 -26.05 4.62
N TRP A 28 -10.02 -24.77 4.36
CA TRP A 28 -11.27 -24.32 3.77
C TRP A 28 -11.25 -24.48 2.25
N GLN A 29 -12.39 -24.81 1.66
CA GLN A 29 -12.61 -24.59 0.23
C GLN A 29 -12.91 -23.11 0.00
N VAL A 30 -12.12 -22.46 -0.84
CA VAL A 30 -12.21 -20.99 -1.05
C VAL A 30 -12.61 -20.71 -2.49
N ARG A 31 -13.61 -19.82 -2.63
CA ARG A 31 -13.97 -19.17 -3.89
C ARG A 31 -13.78 -17.66 -3.74
N VAL A 32 -13.08 -17.06 -4.69
CA VAL A 32 -12.89 -15.60 -4.79
C VAL A 32 -13.67 -15.10 -6.01
N ILE A 33 -14.51 -14.09 -5.83
CA ILE A 33 -15.20 -13.39 -6.92
C ILE A 33 -14.52 -12.06 -7.15
N GLU A 34 -14.13 -11.78 -8.40
CA GLU A 34 -13.52 -10.51 -8.82
C GLU A 34 -14.15 -10.04 -10.14
N GLN A 35 -14.46 -8.74 -10.20
CA GLN A 35 -15.13 -8.13 -11.35
C GLN A 35 -14.21 -7.85 -12.55
N ALA A 36 -12.90 -7.84 -12.34
CA ALA A 36 -11.90 -7.43 -13.33
C ALA A 36 -10.75 -8.43 -13.40
N PRO A 37 -9.82 -8.31 -14.36
CA PRO A 37 -8.58 -9.07 -14.36
C PRO A 37 -7.80 -8.89 -13.03
N ILE A 38 -7.02 -9.91 -12.64
CA ILE A 38 -6.18 -9.86 -11.44
C ILE A 38 -4.71 -9.73 -11.87
N PRO A 39 -4.01 -8.67 -11.45
CA PRO A 39 -4.41 -7.53 -10.61
C PRO A 39 -5.47 -6.62 -11.26
N ASN A 40 -6.45 -6.17 -10.48
CA ASN A 40 -7.48 -5.24 -10.96
C ASN A 40 -6.88 -3.83 -11.12
N PRO A 41 -6.79 -3.27 -12.35
CA PRO A 41 -6.17 -1.97 -12.57
C PRO A 41 -6.91 -0.80 -11.92
N ARG A 42 -8.14 -1.01 -11.49
CA ARG A 42 -8.97 -0.02 -10.78
C ARG A 42 -8.93 -0.20 -9.27
N GLY A 43 -8.33 -1.27 -8.77
CA GLY A 43 -8.26 -1.57 -7.35
C GLY A 43 -7.21 -0.74 -6.61
N ALA A 44 -7.34 -0.65 -5.28
CA ALA A 44 -6.34 0.01 -4.44
C ALA A 44 -5.05 -0.81 -4.26
N SER A 45 -5.06 -2.10 -4.61
CA SER A 45 -3.89 -2.99 -4.50
C SER A 45 -2.99 -3.00 -5.73
N VAL A 46 -3.39 -2.33 -6.82
CA VAL A 46 -2.55 -2.14 -7.99
C VAL A 46 -1.56 -1.01 -7.74
N ASP A 47 -0.40 -1.13 -8.23
CA ASP A 47 0.71 -0.19 -8.37
C ASP A 47 2.01 -0.98 -8.52
N GLN A 48 3.08 -0.34 -9.02
CA GLN A 48 4.39 -0.97 -9.08
C GLN A 48 4.88 -1.40 -7.69
N HIS A 49 4.71 -0.52 -6.69
CA HIS A 49 5.11 -0.82 -5.31
C HIS A 49 4.27 -0.09 -4.26
N ARG A 50 4.24 -0.66 -3.05
CA ARG A 50 3.71 -0.09 -1.82
C ARG A 50 4.81 -0.07 -0.77
N LEU A 51 4.59 0.69 0.31
CA LEU A 51 5.59 0.87 1.36
C LEU A 51 5.22 0.05 2.60
N ILE A 52 6.24 -0.49 3.26
CA ILE A 52 6.15 -1.03 4.61
C ILE A 52 7.20 -0.34 5.48
N ARG A 53 6.80 0.15 6.66
CA ARG A 53 7.66 0.91 7.56
C ARG A 53 7.12 0.92 8.98
N HIS A 54 7.95 1.24 9.97
CA HIS A 54 7.54 1.32 11.38
C HIS A 54 7.17 2.75 11.84
N ALA A 55 7.51 3.80 11.10
CA ALA A 55 7.19 5.18 11.48
C ALA A 55 5.71 5.50 11.23
N TYR A 56 4.95 5.79 12.29
CA TYR A 56 3.51 6.07 12.26
C TYR A 56 3.07 7.22 13.19
N GLY A 57 3.96 8.15 13.55
CA GLY A 57 3.63 9.24 14.48
C GLY A 57 3.19 8.72 15.84
N ALA A 58 2.17 9.31 16.41
CA ALA A 58 1.56 8.88 17.66
C ALA A 58 0.79 7.55 17.57
N GLN A 59 0.61 6.98 16.38
CA GLN A 59 -0.18 5.78 16.14
C GLN A 59 0.62 4.49 16.43
N ALA A 60 1.07 4.33 17.66
CA ALA A 60 1.89 3.19 18.09
C ALA A 60 1.22 1.82 17.84
N GLY A 61 -0.12 1.76 17.76
CA GLY A 61 -0.85 0.55 17.39
C GLY A 61 -0.48 0.06 15.98
N TYR A 62 -0.44 0.95 14.99
CA TYR A 62 -0.01 0.61 13.64
C TYR A 62 1.47 0.21 13.58
N MET A 63 2.33 0.93 14.31
CA MET A 63 3.75 0.60 14.39
C MET A 63 3.96 -0.86 14.86
N ARG A 64 3.28 -1.27 15.94
CA ARG A 64 3.37 -2.64 16.47
C ARG A 64 2.78 -3.71 15.56
N MET A 65 1.92 -3.35 14.61
CA MET A 65 1.41 -4.30 13.61
C MET A 65 2.42 -4.62 12.50
N VAL A 66 3.50 -3.84 12.37
CA VAL A 66 4.46 -3.99 11.27
C VAL A 66 5.32 -5.25 11.41
N ASP A 67 5.79 -5.58 12.62
CA ASP A 67 6.57 -6.81 12.83
C ASP A 67 5.76 -8.09 12.57
N PRO A 68 4.52 -8.23 13.08
CA PRO A 68 3.63 -9.31 12.65
C PRO A 68 3.38 -9.33 11.14
N ALA A 69 3.29 -8.15 10.48
CA ALA A 69 3.15 -8.09 9.03
C ALA A 69 4.39 -8.61 8.30
N TYR A 70 5.60 -8.30 8.76
CA TYR A 70 6.83 -8.89 8.21
C TYR A 70 6.84 -10.41 8.34
N ALA A 71 6.47 -10.93 9.53
CA ALA A 71 6.39 -12.39 9.72
C ALA A 71 5.34 -13.04 8.80
N ALA A 72 4.20 -12.39 8.60
CA ALA A 72 3.18 -12.86 7.65
C ALA A 72 3.69 -12.84 6.20
N TRP A 73 4.43 -11.78 5.81
CA TRP A 73 5.06 -11.72 4.51
C TRP A 73 6.10 -12.82 4.31
N ASP A 74 6.93 -13.11 5.30
CA ASP A 74 7.93 -14.18 5.20
C ASP A 74 7.27 -15.56 4.99
N MET A 75 6.12 -15.82 5.62
CA MET A 75 5.33 -17.03 5.34
C MET A 75 4.77 -17.05 3.91
N ILE A 76 4.34 -15.91 3.38
CA ILE A 76 3.86 -15.80 2.00
C ILE A 76 5.02 -16.01 1.03
N TRP A 77 6.19 -15.39 1.26
CA TRP A 77 7.38 -15.59 0.42
C TRP A 77 7.83 -17.05 0.35
N ALA A 78 7.79 -17.74 1.48
CA ALA A 78 8.08 -19.18 1.52
C ALA A 78 7.08 -19.99 0.67
N GLY A 79 5.80 -19.62 0.68
CA GLY A 79 4.79 -20.26 -0.16
C GLY A 79 4.95 -19.96 -1.65
N LEU A 80 5.26 -18.72 -2.00
CA LEU A 80 5.46 -18.29 -3.38
C LEU A 80 6.80 -18.75 -3.98
N GLY A 81 7.78 -19.09 -3.16
CA GLY A 81 9.16 -19.37 -3.60
C GLY A 81 9.89 -18.13 -4.13
N THR A 82 9.32 -16.93 -3.97
CA THR A 82 9.88 -15.66 -4.45
C THR A 82 9.51 -14.54 -3.50
N ARG A 83 10.51 -13.71 -3.16
CA ARG A 83 10.33 -12.54 -2.31
C ARG A 83 10.08 -11.29 -3.17
N HIS A 84 8.91 -10.68 -3.03
CA HIS A 84 8.53 -9.45 -3.73
C HIS A 84 8.65 -8.21 -2.80
N TYR A 85 9.72 -8.13 -2.06
CA TYR A 85 10.07 -7.04 -1.17
C TYR A 85 11.52 -6.63 -1.37
N VAL A 86 11.75 -5.32 -1.43
CA VAL A 86 13.10 -4.73 -1.47
C VAL A 86 13.27 -3.86 -0.23
N GLU A 87 14.20 -4.23 0.63
CA GLU A 87 14.55 -3.42 1.80
C GLU A 87 15.41 -2.25 1.34
N THR A 88 14.90 -1.05 1.51
CA THR A 88 15.59 0.21 1.16
C THR A 88 15.97 1.01 2.39
N GLY A 89 15.40 0.70 3.54
CA GLY A 89 15.37 1.57 4.68
C GLY A 89 14.39 2.75 4.49
N VAL A 90 14.38 3.65 5.45
CA VAL A 90 13.54 4.85 5.48
C VAL A 90 14.38 6.06 5.84
N LEU A 91 14.21 7.16 5.12
CA LEU A 91 14.64 8.50 5.50
C LEU A 91 13.40 9.34 5.78
N ALA A 92 13.26 9.84 6.99
CA ALA A 92 12.20 10.75 7.38
C ALA A 92 12.77 12.14 7.67
N LEU A 93 12.20 13.17 7.07
CA LEU A 93 12.60 14.57 7.15
C LEU A 93 11.43 15.43 7.61
N ALA A 94 11.70 16.54 8.30
CA ALA A 94 10.72 17.57 8.56
C ALA A 94 11.36 18.98 8.58
N ASN A 95 10.58 19.99 8.26
CA ASN A 95 10.96 21.40 8.35
C ASN A 95 10.74 21.98 9.76
N HIS A 96 10.39 21.14 10.74
CA HIS A 96 10.16 21.52 12.14
C HIS A 96 10.61 20.39 13.08
N HIS A 97 10.79 20.70 14.37
CA HIS A 97 11.29 19.73 15.37
C HIS A 97 10.20 18.88 16.05
N GLY A 98 8.94 19.24 15.87
CA GLY A 98 7.80 18.60 16.52
C GLY A 98 7.01 17.63 15.64
N GLY A 99 5.74 17.44 16.02
CA GLY A 99 4.73 16.73 15.24
C GLY A 99 5.04 15.28 14.95
N TRP A 100 4.53 14.80 13.84
CA TRP A 100 4.56 13.39 13.45
C TRP A 100 5.97 12.77 13.42
N LEU A 101 7.01 13.54 13.02
CA LEU A 101 8.38 13.04 12.97
C LEU A 101 8.92 12.79 14.38
N ALA A 102 8.76 13.75 15.30
CA ALA A 102 9.20 13.62 16.68
C ALA A 102 8.43 12.50 17.41
N GLU A 103 7.12 12.41 17.20
CA GLU A 103 6.26 11.36 17.75
C GLU A 103 6.69 9.99 17.25
N SER A 104 6.93 9.84 15.94
CA SER A 104 7.43 8.59 15.34
C SER A 104 8.76 8.17 15.98
N ARG A 105 9.70 9.11 16.12
CA ARG A 105 11.02 8.85 16.70
C ARG A 105 10.91 8.42 18.17
N ALA A 106 10.07 9.07 18.94
CA ALA A 106 9.83 8.73 20.33
C ALA A 106 9.19 7.33 20.48
N ALA A 107 8.16 7.02 19.66
CA ALA A 107 7.49 5.73 19.67
C ALA A 107 8.44 4.59 19.24
N LEU A 108 9.24 4.80 18.20
CA LEU A 108 10.23 3.83 17.73
C LEU A 108 11.26 3.49 18.80
N ARG A 109 11.80 4.50 19.48
CA ARG A 109 12.79 4.29 20.55
C ARG A 109 12.17 3.58 21.76
N ALA A 110 10.94 3.96 22.14
CA ALA A 110 10.23 3.32 23.24
C ALA A 110 9.94 1.83 22.98
N ASP A 111 9.74 1.45 21.72
CA ASP A 111 9.46 0.07 21.30
C ASP A 111 10.74 -0.70 20.88
N GLY A 112 11.94 -0.11 21.08
CA GLY A 112 13.24 -0.75 20.85
C GLY A 112 13.69 -0.79 19.39
N HIS A 113 13.03 -0.06 18.49
CA HIS A 113 13.46 0.03 17.08
C HIS A 113 14.67 0.95 16.94
N SER A 114 15.67 0.50 16.17
CA SER A 114 16.83 1.31 15.83
C SER A 114 16.45 2.45 14.89
N CYS A 115 16.70 3.69 15.30
CA CYS A 115 16.64 4.86 14.45
C CYS A 115 17.84 5.77 14.72
N ALA A 116 18.45 6.29 13.66
CA ALA A 116 19.61 7.17 13.74
C ALA A 116 19.25 8.57 13.29
N ASP A 117 19.45 9.56 14.17
CA ASP A 117 19.26 10.96 13.82
C ASP A 117 20.31 11.38 12.79
N LEU A 118 19.93 12.28 11.89
CA LEU A 118 20.80 12.92 10.92
C LEU A 118 20.75 14.44 11.11
N ALA A 119 21.91 15.07 11.11
CA ALA A 119 22.00 16.51 11.00
C ALA A 119 21.67 16.95 9.55
N PRO A 120 21.10 18.16 9.35
CA PRO A 120 20.73 18.63 8.02
C PRO A 120 21.88 18.57 7.00
N ASP A 121 23.08 18.98 7.39
CA ASP A 121 24.28 18.98 6.55
C ASP A 121 24.70 17.58 6.09
N GLN A 122 24.32 16.53 6.82
CA GLN A 122 24.55 15.15 6.43
C GLN A 122 23.61 14.65 5.33
N ILE A 123 22.50 15.36 5.08
CA ILE A 123 21.48 14.91 4.09
C ILE A 123 22.09 14.96 2.70
N THR A 124 22.54 16.14 2.25
CA THR A 124 23.13 16.29 0.90
C THR A 124 24.41 15.47 0.73
N ALA A 125 25.22 15.34 1.79
CA ALA A 125 26.43 14.52 1.74
C ALA A 125 26.13 13.02 1.51
N ARG A 126 25.05 12.50 2.11
CA ARG A 126 24.66 11.08 1.98
C ARG A 126 23.70 10.82 0.81
N PHE A 127 22.89 11.82 0.47
CA PHE A 127 21.84 11.75 -0.54
C PHE A 127 21.96 12.94 -1.50
N PRO A 128 22.92 12.93 -2.43
CA PRO A 128 23.27 14.10 -3.26
C PRO A 128 22.16 14.56 -4.19
N MET A 129 21.10 13.75 -4.35
CA MET A 129 19.90 14.11 -5.08
C MET A 129 18.87 14.88 -4.23
N LEU A 130 19.14 15.10 -2.93
CA LEU A 130 18.26 15.81 -2.01
C LEU A 130 18.89 17.13 -1.54
N SER A 131 18.09 18.19 -1.49
CA SER A 131 18.44 19.45 -0.85
C SER A 131 18.20 19.36 0.67
N ASP A 132 19.11 19.91 1.46
CA ASP A 132 18.98 20.06 2.91
C ASP A 132 18.25 21.35 3.31
N THR A 133 17.91 22.21 2.35
CA THR A 133 17.27 23.50 2.59
C THR A 133 15.98 23.34 3.41
N GLY A 134 15.89 24.06 4.51
CA GLY A 134 14.70 24.09 5.38
C GLY A 134 14.47 22.81 6.19
N ILE A 135 15.40 21.84 6.22
CA ILE A 135 15.29 20.68 7.11
C ILE A 135 15.66 21.09 8.53
N ALA A 136 14.75 20.87 9.47
CA ALA A 136 15.00 21.07 10.88
C ALA A 136 15.33 19.77 11.63
N ALA A 137 14.76 18.65 11.18
CA ALA A 137 14.96 17.34 11.81
C ALA A 137 14.91 16.22 10.78
N ALA A 138 15.74 15.20 11.01
CA ALA A 138 15.76 13.99 10.18
C ALA A 138 16.18 12.75 10.99
N PHE A 139 15.69 11.59 10.57
CA PHE A 139 16.21 10.31 11.03
C PHE A 139 16.15 9.23 9.94
N THR A 140 16.95 8.20 10.10
CA THR A 140 16.88 6.99 9.25
C THR A 140 16.47 5.77 10.06
N LEU A 141 15.77 4.85 9.37
CA LEU A 141 15.48 3.49 9.85
C LEU A 141 16.11 2.50 8.88
N PRO A 142 16.84 1.49 9.38
CA PRO A 142 17.41 0.46 8.51
C PRO A 142 16.34 -0.44 7.91
N ARG A 143 15.25 -0.71 8.66
CA ARG A 143 14.16 -1.60 8.25
C ARG A 143 12.97 -0.82 7.71
N GLY A 144 12.59 -1.15 6.49
CA GLY A 144 11.51 -0.56 5.71
C GLY A 144 11.81 -0.67 4.23
N GLY A 145 10.83 -0.51 3.38
CA GLY A 145 11.08 -0.60 1.94
C GLY A 145 9.84 -0.79 1.09
N ALA A 146 10.07 -1.28 -0.11
CA ALA A 146 9.09 -1.41 -1.16
C ALA A 146 8.58 -2.86 -1.29
N LEU A 147 7.27 -3.03 -1.19
CA LEU A 147 6.55 -4.23 -1.58
C LEU A 147 6.13 -4.08 -3.05
N LEU A 148 6.54 -5.01 -3.93
CA LEU A 148 6.25 -4.98 -5.37
C LEU A 148 4.80 -5.40 -5.61
N ALA A 149 3.88 -4.48 -5.46
CA ALA A 149 2.45 -4.72 -5.25
C ALA A 149 1.79 -5.54 -6.37
N GLU A 150 2.00 -5.19 -7.64
CA GLU A 150 1.46 -5.95 -8.78
C GLU A 150 1.98 -7.37 -8.82
N ARG A 151 3.30 -7.55 -8.56
CA ARG A 151 3.92 -8.88 -8.53
C ARG A 151 3.38 -9.73 -7.38
N ILE A 152 3.12 -9.11 -6.23
CA ILE A 152 2.52 -9.77 -5.07
C ILE A 152 1.11 -10.26 -5.38
N VAL A 153 0.27 -9.39 -5.91
CA VAL A 153 -1.13 -9.72 -6.23
C VAL A 153 -1.19 -10.81 -7.29
N ALA A 154 -0.41 -10.69 -8.37
CA ALA A 154 -0.34 -11.69 -9.43
C ALA A 154 0.21 -13.03 -8.91
N GLY A 155 1.30 -13.01 -8.14
CA GLY A 155 1.92 -14.19 -7.56
C GLY A 155 0.99 -14.93 -6.59
N LEU A 156 0.32 -14.18 -5.68
CA LEU A 156 -0.67 -14.77 -4.77
C LEU A 156 -1.84 -15.40 -5.52
N ALA A 157 -2.41 -14.72 -6.52
CA ALA A 157 -3.52 -15.26 -7.29
C ALA A 157 -3.13 -16.57 -8.01
N ALA A 158 -1.97 -16.59 -8.68
CA ALA A 158 -1.46 -17.78 -9.35
C ALA A 158 -1.19 -18.93 -8.36
N HIS A 159 -0.54 -18.64 -7.24
CA HIS A 159 -0.27 -19.63 -6.19
C HIS A 159 -1.57 -20.22 -5.64
N LEU A 160 -2.55 -19.40 -5.32
CA LEU A 160 -3.84 -19.82 -4.77
C LEU A 160 -4.63 -20.67 -5.78
N ALA A 161 -4.63 -20.30 -7.07
CA ALA A 161 -5.24 -21.11 -8.12
C ALA A 161 -4.61 -22.50 -8.20
N ALA A 162 -3.27 -22.57 -8.11
CA ALA A 162 -2.55 -23.85 -8.08
C ALA A 162 -2.85 -24.69 -6.82
N GLN A 163 -3.27 -24.06 -5.73
CA GLN A 163 -3.72 -24.71 -4.48
C GLN A 163 -5.23 -25.05 -4.48
N GLY A 164 -5.93 -24.89 -5.61
CA GLY A 164 -7.33 -25.25 -5.75
C GLY A 164 -8.33 -24.16 -5.32
N VAL A 165 -7.88 -22.94 -5.04
CA VAL A 165 -8.80 -21.80 -4.85
C VAL A 165 -9.48 -21.48 -6.18
N VAL A 166 -10.80 -21.38 -6.16
CA VAL A 166 -11.59 -21.07 -7.37
C VAL A 166 -11.70 -19.55 -7.53
N PHE A 167 -11.28 -19.04 -8.67
CA PHE A 167 -11.49 -17.63 -9.05
C PHE A 167 -12.65 -17.56 -10.05
N GLU A 168 -13.67 -16.76 -9.71
CA GLU A 168 -14.83 -16.50 -10.56
C GLU A 168 -14.83 -15.04 -11.00
N ALA A 169 -14.77 -14.82 -12.32
CA ALA A 169 -14.87 -13.50 -12.90
C ALA A 169 -16.34 -13.09 -12.96
N ALA A 170 -16.79 -12.23 -12.05
CA ALA A 170 -18.16 -11.76 -11.99
C ALA A 170 -18.27 -10.44 -11.21
N GLU A 171 -19.24 -9.63 -11.61
CA GLU A 171 -19.63 -8.43 -10.88
C GLU A 171 -20.79 -8.75 -9.92
N VAL A 172 -20.67 -8.22 -8.69
CA VAL A 172 -21.66 -8.40 -7.62
C VAL A 172 -22.54 -7.17 -7.49
N SER A 173 -23.85 -7.37 -7.54
CA SER A 173 -24.86 -6.32 -7.37
C SER A 173 -25.25 -6.11 -5.90
N ALA A 174 -25.17 -7.14 -5.05
CA ALA A 174 -25.52 -7.03 -3.63
C ALA A 174 -24.77 -8.07 -2.78
N ALA A 175 -24.39 -7.67 -1.58
CA ALA A 175 -24.02 -8.57 -0.51
C ALA A 175 -25.25 -8.90 0.35
N LEU A 176 -25.37 -10.16 0.76
CA LEU A 176 -26.47 -10.70 1.56
C LEU A 176 -25.88 -11.30 2.83
N PRO A 177 -25.44 -10.48 3.81
CA PRO A 177 -24.65 -10.93 4.96
C PRO A 177 -25.40 -11.97 5.82
N ASP A 178 -26.69 -11.80 6.02
CA ASP A 178 -27.51 -12.69 6.86
C ASP A 178 -27.55 -14.14 6.35
N ARG A 179 -27.27 -14.33 5.07
CA ARG A 179 -27.24 -15.65 4.41
C ARG A 179 -25.85 -16.08 3.96
N ALA A 180 -24.81 -15.33 4.34
CA ALA A 180 -23.44 -15.49 3.82
C ALA A 180 -23.39 -15.68 2.30
N ALA A 181 -24.11 -14.80 1.56
CA ALA A 181 -24.29 -14.93 0.12
C ALA A 181 -23.99 -13.62 -0.63
N LEU A 182 -23.73 -13.74 -1.92
CA LEU A 182 -23.56 -12.65 -2.88
C LEU A 182 -24.55 -12.85 -4.03
N ARG A 183 -25.16 -11.75 -4.51
CA ARG A 183 -25.93 -11.74 -5.73
C ARG A 183 -25.12 -11.10 -6.86
N LEU A 184 -24.95 -11.83 -7.93
CA LEU A 184 -24.27 -11.36 -9.14
C LEU A 184 -25.18 -10.45 -9.96
N THR A 185 -24.60 -9.65 -10.86
CA THR A 185 -25.37 -8.75 -11.74
C THR A 185 -26.30 -9.51 -12.72
N ASN A 186 -26.00 -10.78 -13.02
CA ASN A 186 -26.87 -11.65 -13.83
C ASN A 186 -27.99 -12.32 -13.02
N GLY A 187 -28.17 -11.96 -11.74
CA GLY A 187 -29.19 -12.49 -10.84
C GLY A 187 -28.83 -13.80 -10.13
N ALA A 188 -27.76 -14.48 -10.52
CA ALA A 188 -27.32 -15.70 -9.83
C ALA A 188 -26.83 -15.39 -8.41
N GLU A 189 -27.02 -16.34 -7.50
CA GLU A 189 -26.50 -16.24 -6.13
C GLU A 189 -25.36 -17.23 -5.89
N ARG A 190 -24.42 -16.81 -5.03
CA ARG A 190 -23.35 -17.66 -4.50
C ARG A 190 -23.40 -17.55 -2.98
N SER A 191 -23.40 -18.68 -2.30
CA SER A 191 -23.41 -18.76 -0.84
C SER A 191 -22.31 -19.67 -0.33
N ALA A 192 -21.95 -19.49 0.92
CA ALA A 192 -20.92 -20.26 1.62
C ALA A 192 -21.20 -20.32 3.12
N ASP A 193 -20.39 -21.08 3.87
CA ASP A 193 -20.43 -21.08 5.33
C ASP A 193 -19.85 -19.76 5.92
N LEU A 194 -18.95 -19.11 5.18
CA LEU A 194 -18.32 -17.84 5.52
C LEU A 194 -18.31 -16.91 4.31
N LEU A 195 -18.80 -15.69 4.49
CA LEU A 195 -18.67 -14.59 3.52
C LEU A 195 -17.65 -13.57 4.01
N VAL A 196 -16.68 -13.27 3.16
CA VAL A 196 -15.69 -12.20 3.38
C VAL A 196 -15.86 -11.11 2.35
N LEU A 197 -16.06 -9.89 2.81
CA LEU A 197 -16.22 -8.72 1.95
C LEU A 197 -14.91 -7.93 1.92
N ALA A 198 -14.12 -8.15 0.88
CA ALA A 198 -12.84 -7.49 0.62
C ALA A 198 -12.87 -6.62 -0.65
N ALA A 199 -14.05 -6.03 -0.94
CA ALA A 199 -14.35 -5.29 -2.16
C ALA A 199 -13.67 -3.90 -2.26
N GLY A 200 -12.73 -3.58 -1.36
CA GLY A 200 -11.98 -2.32 -1.38
C GLY A 200 -12.92 -1.10 -1.45
N PRO A 201 -12.65 -0.15 -2.37
CA PRO A 201 -13.43 1.09 -2.44
C PRO A 201 -14.88 0.89 -2.91
N TRP A 202 -15.25 -0.28 -3.43
CA TRP A 202 -16.65 -0.60 -3.78
C TRP A 202 -17.46 -1.14 -2.57
N GLY A 203 -16.78 -1.50 -1.47
CA GLY A 203 -17.44 -2.06 -0.28
C GLY A 203 -18.60 -1.25 0.27
N PRO A 204 -18.50 0.08 0.43
CA PRO A 204 -19.59 0.90 0.96
C PRO A 204 -20.90 0.80 0.17
N ARG A 205 -20.82 0.68 -1.16
CA ARG A 205 -22.02 0.52 -2.03
C ARG A 205 -22.70 -0.82 -1.85
N LEU A 206 -21.94 -1.88 -1.59
CA LEU A 206 -22.46 -3.24 -1.48
C LEU A 206 -23.05 -3.54 -0.09
N LEU A 207 -22.61 -2.83 0.94
CA LEU A 207 -23.05 -3.01 2.33
C LEU A 207 -24.18 -2.06 2.74
N GLY A 208 -24.61 -1.18 1.82
CA GLY A 208 -25.74 -0.29 2.03
C GLY A 208 -25.48 0.80 3.08
N THR A 209 -26.54 1.29 3.68
CA THR A 209 -26.52 2.49 4.55
C THR A 209 -25.66 2.36 5.82
N GLY A 210 -25.33 1.17 6.25
CA GLY A 210 -24.55 0.94 7.49
C GLY A 210 -23.10 1.48 7.43
N LEU A 211 -22.49 1.57 6.24
CA LEU A 211 -21.13 2.10 6.03
C LEU A 211 -21.10 3.42 5.27
N THR A 212 -22.21 3.86 4.72
CA THR A 212 -22.29 5.14 3.99
C THR A 212 -21.89 6.30 4.91
N GLY A 213 -20.92 7.10 4.49
CA GLY A 213 -20.38 8.21 5.27
C GLY A 213 -19.39 7.83 6.37
N ARG A 214 -19.28 6.53 6.75
CA ARG A 214 -18.27 6.05 7.71
C ARG A 214 -17.00 5.56 7.01
N VAL A 215 -17.13 5.07 5.79
CA VAL A 215 -16.01 4.66 4.94
C VAL A 215 -16.10 5.47 3.65
N VAL A 216 -15.16 6.38 3.48
CA VAL A 216 -15.08 7.28 2.32
C VAL A 216 -13.85 6.93 1.52
N PRO A 217 -13.98 6.49 0.26
CA PRO A 217 -12.83 6.27 -0.60
C PRO A 217 -12.08 7.57 -0.85
N SER A 218 -10.77 7.54 -0.74
CA SER A 218 -9.88 8.66 -1.04
C SER A 218 -9.11 8.39 -2.32
N ARG A 219 -9.12 9.36 -3.26
CA ARG A 219 -8.33 9.32 -4.48
C ARG A 219 -6.92 9.84 -4.19
N GLN A 220 -5.91 9.01 -4.44
CA GLN A 220 -4.51 9.36 -4.25
C GLN A 220 -3.84 9.59 -5.60
N ILE A 221 -3.08 10.68 -5.71
CA ILE A 221 -2.31 11.01 -6.91
C ILE A 221 -0.89 10.48 -6.73
N LEU A 222 -0.42 9.77 -7.73
CA LEU A 222 0.93 9.21 -7.81
C LEU A 222 1.58 9.68 -9.11
N VAL A 223 2.80 10.19 -9.02
CA VAL A 223 3.61 10.57 -10.18
C VAL A 223 4.81 9.64 -10.27
N ARG A 224 5.03 9.07 -11.45
CA ARG A 224 6.21 8.26 -11.75
C ARG A 224 7.17 9.07 -12.57
N LEU A 225 8.43 9.07 -12.16
CA LEU A 225 9.50 9.84 -12.76
C LEU A 225 10.64 8.92 -13.18
N GLU A 226 11.38 9.34 -14.17
CA GLU A 226 12.72 8.81 -14.38
C GLU A 226 13.69 9.52 -13.44
N ALA A 227 14.54 8.75 -12.78
CA ALA A 227 15.60 9.35 -11.98
C ALA A 227 16.56 10.14 -12.89
N PRO A 228 16.88 11.41 -12.56
CA PRO A 228 17.82 12.20 -13.37
C PRO A 228 19.12 11.45 -13.61
N ALA A 229 19.65 11.49 -14.84
CA ALA A 229 20.79 10.66 -15.25
C ALA A 229 22.00 10.82 -14.32
N GLY A 230 22.30 12.04 -13.86
CA GLY A 230 23.39 12.34 -12.94
C GLY A 230 23.20 11.76 -11.52
N PHE A 231 21.97 11.38 -11.15
CA PHE A 231 21.64 10.88 -9.81
C PHE A 231 21.01 9.46 -9.84
N ARG A 232 20.99 8.80 -10.98
CA ARG A 232 20.36 7.47 -11.12
C ARG A 232 20.89 6.48 -10.09
N ALA A 233 22.18 6.30 -9.98
CA ALA A 233 22.78 5.39 -9.00
C ALA A 233 22.49 5.79 -7.55
N ALA A 234 22.45 7.09 -7.26
CA ALA A 234 22.08 7.59 -5.93
C ALA A 234 20.63 7.30 -5.57
N TRP A 235 19.71 7.45 -6.54
CA TRP A 235 18.31 7.09 -6.35
C TRP A 235 18.09 5.58 -6.20
N GLU A 236 18.79 4.75 -6.99
CA GLU A 236 18.69 3.29 -6.89
C GLU A 236 19.18 2.76 -5.52
N ALA A 237 20.10 3.48 -4.87
CA ALA A 237 20.62 3.17 -3.53
C ALA A 237 19.88 3.90 -2.40
N ALA A 238 18.90 4.76 -2.73
CA ALA A 238 18.23 5.59 -1.74
C ALA A 238 17.28 4.80 -0.85
N PRO A 239 17.10 5.21 0.43
CA PRO A 239 15.96 4.78 1.21
C PRO A 239 14.66 5.37 0.66
N MET A 240 13.51 4.78 1.02
CA MET A 240 12.25 5.46 0.84
C MET A 240 12.25 6.77 1.64
N LEU A 241 11.74 7.84 1.05
CA LEU A 241 11.71 9.17 1.65
C LEU A 241 10.31 9.51 2.17
N LEU A 242 10.25 10.06 3.37
CA LEU A 242 9.09 10.75 3.94
C LEU A 242 9.49 12.20 4.22
N ASP A 243 9.04 13.14 3.42
CA ASP A 243 9.20 14.57 3.66
C ASP A 243 7.90 15.10 4.28
N LEU A 244 8.00 15.59 5.51
CA LEU A 244 6.88 15.92 6.39
C LEU A 244 6.90 17.41 6.70
N ALA A 245 6.45 18.22 5.74
CA ALA A 245 6.25 19.65 5.97
C ALA A 245 4.90 19.92 6.67
N GLU A 246 4.80 20.99 7.46
CA GLU A 246 3.56 21.38 8.18
C GLU A 246 2.39 21.65 7.24
N ASP A 247 2.66 22.22 6.08
CA ASP A 247 1.69 22.63 5.05
C ASP A 247 1.40 21.54 4.03
N GLY A 248 1.91 20.33 4.26
CA GLY A 248 1.79 19.22 3.35
C GLY A 248 2.97 18.27 3.46
N GLY A 249 3.54 17.92 2.35
CA GLY A 249 4.66 16.99 2.28
C GLY A 249 4.42 15.91 1.25
N PHE A 250 5.45 15.17 0.97
CA PHE A 250 5.39 14.10 -0.01
C PHE A 250 6.19 12.89 0.46
N TYR A 251 5.98 11.78 -0.16
CA TYR A 251 6.87 10.63 -0.04
C TYR A 251 7.47 10.28 -1.40
N ALA A 252 8.66 9.72 -1.38
CA ALA A 252 9.27 9.16 -2.56
C ALA A 252 9.68 7.70 -2.32
N VAL A 253 9.48 6.90 -3.35
CA VAL A 253 9.94 5.50 -3.38
C VAL A 253 10.99 5.40 -4.47
N PRO A 254 12.24 5.01 -4.14
CA PRO A 254 13.30 4.90 -5.12
C PRO A 254 12.96 3.86 -6.20
N PRO A 255 13.59 3.96 -7.38
CA PRO A 255 13.48 2.92 -8.39
C PRO A 255 14.14 1.64 -7.87
N VAL A 256 13.36 0.58 -7.74
CA VAL A 256 13.82 -0.73 -7.24
C VAL A 256 13.30 -1.85 -8.13
N ALA A 257 14.09 -2.86 -8.36
CA ALA A 257 13.68 -4.06 -9.09
C ALA A 257 13.00 -3.75 -10.46
N GLY A 258 13.44 -2.68 -11.14
CA GLY A 258 12.91 -2.26 -12.44
C GLY A 258 11.64 -1.40 -12.36
N THR A 259 11.27 -0.87 -11.19
CA THR A 259 10.20 0.12 -11.05
C THR A 259 10.72 1.55 -11.27
N ALA A 260 9.81 2.49 -11.50
CA ALA A 260 10.14 3.91 -11.59
C ALA A 260 10.36 4.55 -10.20
N LEU A 261 11.02 5.70 -10.16
CA LEU A 261 10.94 6.62 -9.03
C LEU A 261 9.48 7.08 -8.90
N LYS A 262 8.89 6.93 -7.73
CA LYS A 262 7.51 7.32 -7.49
C LYS A 262 7.42 8.34 -6.40
N ILE A 263 6.62 9.38 -6.61
CA ILE A 263 6.26 10.37 -5.60
C ILE A 263 4.74 10.46 -5.43
N GLY A 264 4.31 10.86 -4.25
CA GLY A 264 2.91 11.15 -3.92
C GLY A 264 2.82 11.98 -2.66
N ASP A 265 1.69 12.64 -2.46
CA ASP A 265 1.46 13.45 -1.27
C ASP A 265 0.92 12.64 -0.07
N HIS A 266 0.76 13.33 1.07
CA HIS A 266 0.17 12.76 2.29
C HIS A 266 -1.30 13.18 2.48
N ARG A 267 -1.96 13.74 1.46
CA ARG A 267 -3.33 14.25 1.56
C ARG A 267 -4.35 13.12 1.44
N PHE A 268 -5.37 13.15 2.31
CA PHE A 268 -6.51 12.22 2.27
C PHE A 268 -7.83 12.94 1.95
N SER A 269 -7.77 14.22 1.55
CA SER A 269 -8.95 15.07 1.35
C SER A 269 -9.65 14.89 0.00
N ARG A 270 -8.99 14.27 -0.99
CA ARG A 270 -9.61 14.01 -2.29
C ARG A 270 -10.54 12.81 -2.16
N GLN A 271 -11.84 13.07 -2.12
CA GLN A 271 -12.84 12.00 -2.20
C GLN A 271 -12.80 11.37 -3.58
N GLY A 272 -12.98 10.05 -3.64
CA GLY A 272 -12.88 9.29 -4.88
C GLY A 272 -14.05 8.34 -5.08
N ASP A 273 -14.40 8.13 -6.34
CA ASP A 273 -15.32 7.10 -6.79
C ASP A 273 -14.58 6.10 -7.68
N ALA A 274 -14.29 4.93 -7.13
CA ALA A 274 -13.58 3.87 -7.85
C ALA A 274 -14.32 3.37 -9.10
N GLY A 275 -15.64 3.60 -9.19
CA GLY A 275 -16.46 3.26 -10.34
C GLY A 275 -16.41 4.29 -11.47
N ALA A 276 -16.32 5.58 -11.13
CA ALA A 276 -16.52 6.69 -12.05
C ALA A 276 -15.24 7.51 -12.32
N ASP A 277 -14.33 7.64 -11.33
CA ASP A 277 -13.17 8.52 -11.48
C ASP A 277 -12.17 8.02 -12.52
N PRO A 278 -11.56 8.93 -13.31
CA PRO A 278 -10.48 8.60 -14.21
C PRO A 278 -9.26 8.10 -13.42
N ARG A 279 -8.48 7.20 -14.03
CA ARG A 279 -7.26 6.66 -13.41
C ARG A 279 -6.03 7.52 -13.69
N GLU A 280 -6.07 8.27 -14.74
CA GLU A 280 -5.01 9.20 -15.09
C GLU A 280 -5.15 10.49 -14.28
N ALA A 281 -4.03 10.98 -13.78
CA ALA A 281 -3.98 12.28 -13.14
C ALA A 281 -3.99 13.39 -14.21
N THR A 282 -4.68 14.47 -13.92
CA THR A 282 -4.65 15.65 -14.79
C THR A 282 -3.29 16.36 -14.70
N PRO A 283 -2.91 17.16 -15.71
CA PRO A 283 -1.68 17.96 -15.64
C PRO A 283 -1.59 18.84 -14.39
N SER A 284 -2.72 19.40 -13.94
CA SER A 284 -2.76 20.20 -12.71
C SER A 284 -2.48 19.38 -11.46
N GLU A 285 -3.03 18.16 -11.36
CA GLU A 285 -2.79 17.26 -10.24
C GLU A 285 -1.33 16.78 -10.20
N ILE A 286 -0.74 16.53 -11.36
CA ILE A 286 0.69 16.18 -11.49
C ILE A 286 1.54 17.35 -10.99
N GLU A 287 1.25 18.57 -11.44
CA GLU A 287 1.97 19.77 -11.04
C GLU A 287 1.86 20.03 -9.53
N GLU A 288 0.70 19.80 -8.90
CA GLU A 288 0.54 19.87 -7.45
C GLU A 288 1.52 18.97 -6.70
N ILE A 289 1.71 17.73 -7.17
CA ILE A 289 2.65 16.79 -6.56
C ILE A 289 4.10 17.20 -6.80
N LEU A 290 4.42 17.64 -8.02
CA LEU A 290 5.78 18.08 -8.38
C LEU A 290 6.17 19.34 -7.59
N ALA A 291 5.24 20.26 -7.41
CA ALA A 291 5.48 21.50 -6.63
C ALA A 291 5.86 21.20 -5.16
N LEU A 292 5.30 20.14 -4.55
CA LEU A 292 5.70 19.71 -3.21
C LEU A 292 7.13 19.12 -3.19
N ALA A 293 7.53 18.44 -4.25
CA ALA A 293 8.81 17.75 -4.30
C ALA A 293 9.99 18.63 -4.75
N ARG A 294 9.76 19.63 -5.62
CA ARG A 294 10.83 20.51 -6.18
C ARG A 294 11.75 21.15 -5.17
N PRO A 295 11.30 21.69 -4.01
CA PRO A 295 12.21 22.27 -3.02
C PRO A 295 13.21 21.25 -2.43
N ARG A 296 12.87 19.98 -2.49
CA ARG A 296 13.65 18.89 -1.93
C ARG A 296 14.49 18.14 -2.94
N LEU A 297 13.98 17.93 -4.15
CA LEU A 297 14.63 17.14 -5.17
C LEU A 297 15.54 18.02 -6.05
N ILE A 298 16.82 17.69 -6.10
CA ILE A 298 17.80 18.39 -6.95
C ILE A 298 17.63 17.89 -8.42
N ASN A 299 17.52 18.84 -9.35
CA ASN A 299 17.33 18.58 -10.78
C ASN A 299 16.06 17.74 -11.11
N ALA A 300 15.01 17.87 -10.33
CA ALA A 300 13.69 17.38 -10.69
C ALA A 300 13.01 18.42 -11.61
N GLU A 301 13.21 18.29 -12.91
CA GLU A 301 12.50 19.06 -13.95
C GLU A 301 11.22 18.32 -14.38
#